data_e6421c20d189b92fd2a05c9131d4f590
#
_entry.id   e6421c20d189b92fd2a05c9131d4f590
#
_cell.length_a   1.000
_cell.length_b   1.000
_cell.length_c   1.000
_cell.angle_alpha   90.00
_cell.angle_beta   90.00
_cell.angle_gamma   90.00
#
_symmetry.space_group_name_H-M   'P 1'
#
loop_
_entity.id
_entity.type
_entity.pdbx_description
1 polymer ?
#
loop_
_entity_poly.entity_id
_entity_poly.type
_entity_poly.pdbx_seq_one_letter_code
_entity_poly.pdbx_strand_id
1 'polypeptide(L)'
;MGGGLLYVRGTLIKTSGSPDGQPERWVAGLDGPGNHVRTAITLLERLSADFRRRSGERHLFLSVGPQARGLPSTPGGTSINERINQFAQAMGTTRPWVFSSHQFRKTFARFVALGDKSGLLALKQHFKHISVAMTDRYVGVDFDLVDLIASERQDEMARALDSLLASEHLAGRMGTHIAARNQRFRGRAGSEVRREYVRMVLTETDLTIVPHEYGVCVYQEETARCGGKLSRVGLSACASCANFAVAPEHTPFWERHRAAGLRLLDDVMDLPGREGAREALRAMVNEAETVLARIARLVGGE
;
A
#
# COMPACT_ATOMS: atom_id res chain seq x y z
N MET A 1 8.35 -35.58 4.37
CA MET A 1 8.59 -34.80 3.14
C MET A 1 7.94 -33.43 3.35
N GLY A 2 8.73 -32.42 3.72
CA GLY A 2 8.21 -31.07 3.97
C GLY A 2 7.91 -30.42 2.63
N GLY A 3 6.64 -30.24 2.30
CA GLY A 3 6.23 -29.48 1.13
C GLY A 3 6.62 -28.01 1.32
N GLY A 4 7.31 -27.44 0.32
CA GLY A 4 7.64 -26.02 0.31
C GLY A 4 6.37 -25.14 0.25
N LEU A 5 6.53 -23.85 0.40
CA LEU A 5 5.43 -22.89 0.21
C LEU A 5 5.21 -22.61 -1.28
N LEU A 6 3.95 -22.61 -1.70
CA LEU A 6 3.54 -22.14 -3.02
C LEU A 6 3.46 -20.62 -3.00
N TYR A 7 4.10 -19.97 -3.98
CA TYR A 7 4.06 -18.53 -4.15
C TYR A 7 3.41 -18.16 -5.48
N VAL A 8 2.50 -17.19 -5.42
CA VAL A 8 1.99 -16.50 -6.61
C VAL A 8 2.77 -15.23 -6.80
N ARG A 9 3.30 -14.99 -8.00
CA ARG A 9 4.00 -13.76 -8.37
C ARG A 9 3.04 -12.80 -9.06
N GLY A 10 3.14 -11.53 -8.76
CA GLY A 10 2.34 -10.50 -9.38
C GLY A 10 3.00 -9.13 -9.24
N THR A 11 2.28 -8.10 -9.66
CA THR A 11 2.75 -6.73 -9.60
C THR A 11 1.84 -5.92 -8.69
N LEU A 12 2.43 -5.32 -7.66
CA LEU A 12 1.74 -4.39 -6.78
C LEU A 12 1.79 -2.99 -7.38
N ILE A 13 0.66 -2.46 -7.82
CA ILE A 13 0.59 -1.16 -8.51
C ILE A 13 0.21 -0.06 -7.53
N LYS A 14 -0.83 -0.26 -6.74
CA LYS A 14 -1.51 0.81 -5.99
C LYS A 14 -0.64 1.51 -4.93
N THR A 15 0.28 0.79 -4.30
CA THR A 15 1.14 1.29 -3.21
C THR A 15 2.62 1.31 -3.58
N SER A 16 2.97 0.99 -4.83
CA SER A 16 4.37 0.88 -5.27
C SER A 16 5.06 2.22 -5.55
N GLY A 17 4.30 3.32 -5.62
CA GLY A 17 4.83 4.61 -6.05
C GLY A 17 5.19 4.67 -7.55
N SER A 18 4.90 3.60 -8.31
CA SER A 18 5.19 3.51 -9.75
C SER A 18 3.97 3.01 -10.52
N PRO A 19 3.65 3.56 -11.70
CA PRO A 19 2.58 3.05 -12.55
C PRO A 19 2.83 1.64 -13.06
N ASP A 20 4.10 1.25 -13.24
CA ASP A 20 4.47 -0.13 -13.63
C ASP A 20 4.38 -1.09 -12.45
N GLY A 21 4.18 -0.56 -11.26
CA GLY A 21 4.11 -1.34 -10.04
C GLY A 21 5.45 -1.91 -9.58
N GLN A 22 5.39 -2.75 -8.57
CA GLN A 22 6.54 -3.44 -7.97
C GLN A 22 6.29 -4.94 -7.98
N PRO A 23 7.27 -5.77 -8.43
CA PRO A 23 7.15 -7.22 -8.36
C PRO A 23 6.98 -7.68 -6.92
N GLU A 24 5.98 -8.51 -6.68
CA GLU A 24 5.68 -9.03 -5.36
C GLU A 24 5.32 -10.53 -5.39
N ARG A 25 5.42 -11.16 -4.23
CA ARG A 25 5.06 -12.57 -4.03
C ARG A 25 4.05 -12.70 -2.91
N TRP A 26 3.06 -13.56 -3.15
CA TRP A 26 2.05 -13.93 -2.16
C TRP A 26 2.13 -15.41 -1.87
N VAL A 27 2.07 -15.77 -0.60
CA VAL A 27 1.97 -17.17 -0.19
C VAL A 27 0.55 -17.68 -0.50
N ALA A 28 0.47 -18.80 -1.21
CA ALA A 28 -0.78 -19.45 -1.60
C ALA A 28 -0.98 -20.82 -0.90
N GLY A 29 -0.30 -21.02 0.23
CA GLY A 29 -0.38 -22.24 1.04
C GLY A 29 0.81 -23.17 0.82
N LEU A 30 0.70 -24.38 1.36
CA LEU A 30 1.70 -25.44 1.14
C LEU A 30 1.60 -25.97 -0.28
N ASP A 31 2.76 -26.20 -0.89
CA ASP A 31 2.84 -26.75 -2.22
C ASP A 31 2.58 -28.28 -2.18
N GLY A 32 1.59 -28.73 -2.94
CA GLY A 32 1.23 -30.13 -2.97
C GLY A 32 -0.03 -30.41 -3.81
N PRO A 33 -0.36 -31.69 -4.01
CA PRO A 33 -1.48 -32.10 -4.89
C PRO A 33 -2.86 -31.62 -4.40
N GLY A 34 -3.03 -31.31 -3.12
CA GLY A 34 -4.27 -30.76 -2.55
C GLY A 34 -4.37 -29.23 -2.59
N ASN A 35 -3.40 -28.52 -3.16
CA ASN A 35 -3.46 -27.07 -3.22
C ASN A 35 -4.38 -26.60 -4.36
N HIS A 36 -5.56 -26.10 -4.00
CA HIS A 36 -6.58 -25.65 -4.96
C HIS A 36 -6.11 -24.45 -5.79
N VAL A 37 -5.25 -23.58 -5.24
CA VAL A 37 -4.71 -22.43 -5.98
C VAL A 37 -3.77 -22.92 -7.08
N ARG A 38 -2.90 -23.88 -6.80
CA ARG A 38 -2.06 -24.52 -7.83
C ARG A 38 -2.91 -25.12 -8.94
N THR A 39 -3.93 -25.91 -8.57
CA THR A 39 -4.83 -26.55 -9.53
C THR A 39 -5.52 -25.52 -10.42
N ALA A 40 -6.05 -24.46 -9.83
CA ALA A 40 -6.72 -23.37 -10.56
C ALA A 40 -5.76 -22.65 -11.51
N ILE A 41 -4.55 -22.31 -11.07
CA ILE A 41 -3.54 -21.65 -11.91
C ILE A 41 -3.15 -22.56 -13.10
N THR A 42 -2.84 -23.81 -12.82
CA THR A 42 -2.49 -24.78 -13.89
C THR A 42 -3.61 -24.95 -14.91
N LEU A 43 -4.87 -24.98 -14.45
CA LEU A 43 -6.03 -25.03 -15.34
C LEU A 43 -6.14 -23.77 -16.21
N LEU A 44 -6.01 -22.59 -15.61
CA LEU A 44 -6.05 -21.31 -16.34
C LEU A 44 -4.92 -21.21 -17.37
N GLU A 45 -3.73 -21.63 -17.02
CA GLU A 45 -2.58 -21.64 -17.94
C GLU A 45 -2.83 -22.57 -19.14
N ARG A 46 -3.37 -23.77 -18.90
CA ARG A 46 -3.72 -24.73 -19.96
C ARG A 46 -4.83 -24.19 -20.87
N LEU A 47 -5.91 -23.65 -20.30
CA LEU A 47 -7.04 -23.10 -21.05
C LEU A 47 -6.66 -21.86 -21.87
N SER A 48 -5.72 -21.07 -21.40
CA SER A 48 -5.28 -19.84 -22.06
C SER A 48 -4.02 -20.00 -22.92
N ALA A 49 -3.47 -21.21 -23.05
CA ALA A 49 -2.18 -21.44 -23.70
C ALA A 49 -2.13 -20.93 -25.15
N ASP A 50 -3.17 -21.20 -25.95
CA ASP A 50 -3.25 -20.78 -27.35
C ASP A 50 -3.40 -19.24 -27.48
N PHE A 51 -4.19 -18.64 -26.59
CA PHE A 51 -4.37 -17.19 -26.57
C PHE A 51 -3.06 -16.49 -26.19
N ARG A 52 -2.31 -17.02 -25.22
CA ARG A 52 -1.00 -16.50 -24.80
C ARG A 52 0.01 -16.54 -25.93
N ARG A 53 0.08 -17.65 -26.65
CA ARG A 53 0.98 -17.79 -27.81
C ARG A 53 0.69 -16.76 -28.91
N ARG A 54 -0.58 -16.44 -29.14
CA ARG A 54 -0.99 -15.47 -30.17
C ARG A 54 -0.81 -14.02 -29.77
N SER A 55 -1.02 -13.69 -28.48
CA SER A 55 -0.99 -12.29 -28.01
C SER A 55 0.33 -11.87 -27.35
N GLY A 56 1.18 -12.84 -26.95
CA GLY A 56 2.35 -12.56 -26.13
C GLY A 56 2.02 -12.17 -24.66
N GLU A 57 0.73 -12.19 -24.27
CA GLU A 57 0.29 -11.80 -22.95
C GLU A 57 0.77 -12.75 -21.86
N ARG A 58 1.31 -12.20 -20.79
CA ARG A 58 1.87 -12.94 -19.65
C ARG A 58 0.97 -12.99 -18.42
N HIS A 59 -0.12 -12.19 -18.41
CA HIS A 59 -1.05 -12.16 -17.29
C HIS A 59 -1.81 -13.47 -17.11
N LEU A 60 -2.11 -13.83 -15.86
CA LEU A 60 -2.83 -15.06 -15.55
C LEU A 60 -4.28 -15.04 -16.07
N PHE A 61 -4.97 -13.92 -15.85
CA PHE A 61 -6.35 -13.74 -16.31
C PHE A 61 -6.36 -13.02 -17.65
N LEU A 62 -7.00 -13.66 -18.64
CA LEU A 62 -7.19 -13.12 -19.97
C LEU A 62 -8.67 -13.12 -20.34
N SER A 63 -9.07 -12.10 -21.09
CA SER A 63 -10.43 -11.95 -21.61
C SER A 63 -10.37 -11.55 -23.09
N VAL A 64 -11.28 -12.09 -23.88
CA VAL A 64 -11.48 -11.64 -25.26
C VAL A 64 -12.74 -10.77 -25.27
N GLY A 65 -12.58 -9.47 -25.36
CA GLY A 65 -13.68 -8.51 -25.43
C GLY A 65 -14.01 -8.11 -26.86
N PRO A 66 -15.20 -7.57 -27.12
CA PRO A 66 -15.59 -7.07 -28.45
C PRO A 66 -14.64 -5.98 -28.97
N GLN A 67 -14.09 -5.17 -28.07
CA GLN A 67 -13.17 -4.09 -28.40
C GLN A 67 -11.74 -4.57 -28.71
N ALA A 68 -11.39 -5.80 -28.32
CA ALA A 68 -10.05 -6.36 -28.47
C ALA A 68 -9.78 -6.94 -29.86
N ARG A 69 -10.67 -6.76 -30.83
CA ARG A 69 -10.54 -7.31 -32.21
C ARG A 69 -10.14 -8.79 -32.26
N GLY A 70 -10.65 -9.58 -31.31
CA GLY A 70 -10.34 -11.00 -31.19
C GLY A 70 -9.00 -11.33 -30.51
N LEU A 71 -8.22 -10.33 -30.10
CA LEU A 71 -7.00 -10.57 -29.30
C LEU A 71 -7.32 -10.57 -27.80
N PRO A 72 -6.70 -11.46 -27.04
CA PRO A 72 -6.87 -11.48 -25.60
C PRO A 72 -6.19 -10.27 -24.94
N SER A 73 -6.83 -9.77 -23.90
CA SER A 73 -6.31 -8.68 -23.07
C SER A 73 -6.59 -8.95 -21.59
N THR A 74 -5.95 -8.19 -20.72
CA THR A 74 -6.20 -8.27 -19.28
C THR A 74 -7.59 -7.73 -18.95
N PRO A 75 -8.45 -8.50 -18.25
CA PRO A 75 -9.78 -8.01 -17.89
C PRO A 75 -9.70 -6.90 -16.83
N GLY A 76 -10.52 -5.87 -16.99
CA GLY A 76 -10.73 -4.86 -15.95
C GLY A 76 -11.55 -5.39 -14.77
N GLY A 77 -11.56 -4.66 -13.64
CA GLY A 77 -12.29 -5.06 -12.43
C GLY A 77 -13.80 -5.25 -12.66
N THR A 78 -14.42 -4.41 -13.50
CA THR A 78 -15.84 -4.54 -13.87
C THR A 78 -16.09 -5.87 -14.59
N SER A 79 -15.27 -6.20 -15.58
CA SER A 79 -15.39 -7.45 -16.34
C SER A 79 -15.18 -8.68 -15.46
N ILE A 80 -14.25 -8.63 -14.50
CA ILE A 80 -14.07 -9.70 -13.51
C ILE A 80 -15.34 -9.88 -12.67
N ASN A 81 -15.90 -8.80 -12.15
CA ASN A 81 -17.11 -8.86 -11.33
C ASN A 81 -18.32 -9.38 -12.12
N GLU A 82 -18.48 -8.99 -13.38
CA GLU A 82 -19.52 -9.53 -14.26
C GLU A 82 -19.40 -11.04 -14.43
N ARG A 83 -18.18 -11.56 -14.67
CA ARG A 83 -17.92 -13.00 -14.80
C ARG A 83 -18.20 -13.76 -13.50
N ILE A 84 -17.85 -13.19 -12.34
CA ILE A 84 -18.17 -13.77 -11.03
C ILE A 84 -19.70 -13.90 -10.87
N ASN A 85 -20.45 -12.88 -11.23
CA ASN A 85 -21.90 -12.89 -11.10
C ASN A 85 -22.58 -13.86 -12.11
N GLN A 86 -22.09 -13.92 -13.35
CA GLN A 86 -22.53 -14.90 -14.33
C GLN A 86 -22.30 -16.34 -13.83
N PHE A 87 -21.13 -16.61 -13.27
CA PHE A 87 -20.82 -17.90 -12.66
C PHE A 87 -21.75 -18.24 -11.49
N ALA A 88 -21.93 -17.28 -10.55
CA ALA A 88 -22.81 -17.45 -9.41
C ALA A 88 -24.26 -17.76 -9.85
N GLN A 89 -24.74 -17.07 -10.87
CA GLN A 89 -26.07 -17.32 -11.46
C GLN A 89 -26.16 -18.73 -12.08
N ALA A 90 -25.14 -19.13 -12.84
CA ALA A 90 -25.08 -20.47 -13.45
C ALA A 90 -25.05 -21.59 -12.40
N MET A 91 -24.47 -21.31 -11.22
CA MET A 91 -24.44 -22.24 -10.08
C MET A 91 -25.75 -22.26 -9.28
N GLY A 92 -26.80 -21.54 -9.71
CA GLY A 92 -28.10 -21.56 -9.09
C GLY A 92 -28.17 -20.81 -7.75
N THR A 93 -27.30 -19.81 -7.53
CA THR A 93 -27.44 -18.94 -6.36
C THR A 93 -28.75 -18.15 -6.48
N THR A 94 -29.74 -18.51 -5.68
CA THR A 94 -31.13 -18.00 -5.77
C THR A 94 -31.33 -16.65 -5.09
N ARG A 95 -30.33 -16.14 -4.35
CA ARG A 95 -30.44 -14.85 -3.68
C ARG A 95 -29.96 -13.74 -4.63
N PRO A 96 -30.64 -12.58 -4.64
CA PRO A 96 -30.26 -11.44 -5.47
C PRO A 96 -29.03 -10.73 -4.85
N TRP A 97 -27.90 -11.43 -4.80
CA TRP A 97 -26.66 -10.91 -4.28
C TRP A 97 -25.70 -10.62 -5.42
N VAL A 98 -25.25 -9.37 -5.49
CA VAL A 98 -24.25 -8.96 -6.47
C VAL A 98 -22.85 -9.12 -5.86
N PHE A 99 -22.08 -10.04 -6.41
CA PHE A 99 -20.71 -10.32 -5.99
C PHE A 99 -19.72 -9.33 -6.58
N SER A 100 -18.69 -8.99 -5.81
CA SER A 100 -17.52 -8.27 -6.29
C SER A 100 -16.24 -8.89 -5.76
N SER A 101 -15.16 -8.78 -6.51
CA SER A 101 -13.83 -9.26 -6.10
C SER A 101 -13.38 -8.66 -4.75
N HIS A 102 -13.80 -7.43 -4.47
CA HIS A 102 -13.50 -6.76 -3.21
C HIS A 102 -14.18 -7.37 -1.99
N GLN A 103 -15.40 -7.92 -2.17
CA GLN A 103 -16.11 -8.63 -1.09
C GLN A 103 -15.35 -9.92 -0.70
N PHE A 104 -14.79 -10.66 -1.65
CA PHE A 104 -13.98 -11.85 -1.34
C PHE A 104 -12.76 -11.47 -0.50
N ARG A 105 -12.12 -10.34 -0.78
CA ARG A 105 -11.03 -9.84 0.04
C ARG A 105 -11.45 -9.54 1.48
N LYS A 106 -12.63 -8.91 1.66
CA LYS A 106 -13.20 -8.67 3.00
C LYS A 106 -13.53 -9.97 3.73
N THR A 107 -14.19 -10.91 3.03
CA THR A 107 -14.53 -12.22 3.60
C THR A 107 -13.30 -12.99 4.04
N PHE A 108 -12.27 -13.02 3.21
CA PHE A 108 -10.99 -13.65 3.54
C PHE A 108 -10.34 -13.00 4.76
N ALA A 109 -10.28 -11.66 4.80
CA ALA A 109 -9.72 -10.94 5.93
C ALA A 109 -10.42 -11.27 7.23
N ARG A 110 -11.76 -11.26 7.22
CA ARG A 110 -12.57 -11.59 8.38
C ARG A 110 -12.39 -13.04 8.82
N PHE A 111 -12.38 -13.97 7.87
CA PHE A 111 -12.17 -15.39 8.16
C PHE A 111 -10.82 -15.65 8.85
N VAL A 112 -9.75 -15.05 8.36
CA VAL A 112 -8.40 -15.20 8.96
C VAL A 112 -8.35 -14.55 10.35
N ALA A 113 -8.86 -13.33 10.49
CA ALA A 113 -8.82 -12.59 11.75
C ALA A 113 -9.64 -13.27 12.87
N LEU A 114 -10.77 -13.91 12.53
CA LEU A 114 -11.59 -14.65 13.49
C LEU A 114 -11.02 -16.04 13.82
N GLY A 115 -10.33 -16.66 12.85
CA GLY A 115 -9.72 -17.98 13.04
C GLY A 115 -8.47 -17.96 13.91
N ASP A 116 -7.69 -16.90 13.81
CA ASP A 116 -6.47 -16.71 14.58
C ASP A 116 -6.22 -15.21 14.82
N LYS A 117 -6.27 -14.79 16.08
CA LYS A 117 -6.05 -13.38 16.45
C LYS A 117 -4.66 -12.87 16.06
N SER A 118 -3.66 -13.74 16.00
CA SER A 118 -2.32 -13.40 15.48
C SER A 118 -2.30 -13.19 13.97
N GLY A 119 -3.36 -13.61 13.27
CA GLY A 119 -3.52 -13.49 11.83
C GLY A 119 -3.61 -12.06 11.30
N LEU A 120 -3.87 -11.05 12.16
CA LEU A 120 -3.99 -9.66 11.71
C LEU A 120 -2.68 -9.13 11.11
N LEU A 121 -1.53 -9.44 11.71
CA LEU A 121 -0.22 -9.09 11.17
C LEU A 121 0.07 -9.85 9.87
N ALA A 122 -0.28 -11.13 9.83
CA ALA A 122 -0.18 -11.94 8.62
C ALA A 122 -1.06 -11.39 7.48
N LEU A 123 -2.28 -10.92 7.79
CA LEU A 123 -3.16 -10.24 6.84
C LEU A 123 -2.56 -8.94 6.31
N LYS A 124 -1.97 -8.12 7.19
CA LYS A 124 -1.26 -6.89 6.79
C LYS A 124 -0.17 -7.24 5.76
N GLN A 125 0.66 -8.23 6.05
CA GLN A 125 1.71 -8.70 5.15
C GLN A 125 1.16 -9.31 3.85
N HIS A 126 0.12 -10.13 3.96
CA HIS A 126 -0.51 -10.79 2.80
C HIS A 126 -1.16 -9.76 1.86
N PHE A 127 -1.82 -8.76 2.39
CA PHE A 127 -2.45 -7.69 1.60
C PHE A 127 -1.47 -6.62 1.14
N LYS A 128 -0.20 -6.69 1.59
CA LYS A 128 0.81 -5.65 1.34
C LYS A 128 0.34 -4.28 1.82
N HIS A 129 -0.33 -4.27 2.97
CA HIS A 129 -0.75 -3.02 3.62
C HIS A 129 0.41 -2.42 4.40
N ILE A 130 0.59 -1.12 4.27
CA ILE A 130 1.64 -0.37 4.95
C ILE A 130 1.33 -0.25 6.44
N SER A 131 0.05 -0.07 6.78
CA SER A 131 -0.40 0.08 8.16
C SER A 131 -1.53 -0.89 8.53
N VAL A 132 -1.64 -1.18 9.81
CA VAL A 132 -2.74 -1.98 10.37
C VAL A 132 -4.08 -1.30 10.13
N ALA A 133 -4.15 0.04 10.17
CA ALA A 133 -5.34 0.81 9.86
C ALA A 133 -5.89 0.54 8.45
N MET A 134 -5.06 0.15 7.49
CA MET A 134 -5.53 -0.30 6.17
C MET A 134 -6.18 -1.69 6.22
N THR A 135 -5.70 -2.56 7.10
CA THR A 135 -6.23 -3.91 7.29
C THR A 135 -7.55 -3.88 8.05
N ASP A 136 -7.65 -3.03 9.05
CA ASP A 136 -8.84 -2.79 9.88
C ASP A 136 -10.13 -2.58 9.06
N ARG A 137 -10.04 -1.84 7.95
CA ARG A 137 -11.18 -1.62 7.03
C ARG A 137 -11.76 -2.89 6.43
N TYR A 138 -11.01 -3.97 6.39
CA TYR A 138 -11.46 -5.25 5.84
C TYR A 138 -12.02 -6.20 6.89
N VAL A 139 -11.56 -6.07 8.12
CA VAL A 139 -11.99 -6.91 9.24
C VAL A 139 -13.38 -6.51 9.72
N GLY A 140 -13.75 -5.23 9.63
CA GLY A 140 -15.04 -4.70 10.07
C GLY A 140 -15.08 -4.45 11.58
N VAL A 141 -16.24 -4.10 12.09
CA VAL A 141 -16.47 -3.89 13.53
C VAL A 141 -16.74 -5.25 14.17
N ASP A 142 -15.70 -5.86 14.71
CA ASP A 142 -15.78 -7.07 15.51
C ASP A 142 -15.22 -6.74 16.90
N PHE A 143 -16.05 -6.84 17.92
CA PHE A 143 -15.66 -6.44 19.27
C PHE A 143 -14.48 -7.25 19.81
N ASP A 144 -14.36 -8.53 19.43
CA ASP A 144 -13.25 -9.38 19.87
C ASP A 144 -11.89 -8.97 19.25
N LEU A 145 -11.92 -8.22 18.16
CA LEU A 145 -10.75 -7.75 17.46
C LEU A 145 -10.39 -6.29 17.74
N VAL A 146 -11.28 -5.52 18.36
CA VAL A 146 -11.07 -4.09 18.65
C VAL A 146 -9.81 -3.87 19.48
N ASP A 147 -9.65 -4.63 20.56
CA ASP A 147 -8.51 -4.51 21.47
C ASP A 147 -7.21 -4.93 20.79
N LEU A 148 -7.24 -6.00 20.00
CA LEU A 148 -6.08 -6.45 19.24
C LEU A 148 -5.67 -5.41 18.18
N ILE A 149 -6.63 -4.86 17.46
CA ILE A 149 -6.38 -3.82 16.46
C ILE A 149 -5.83 -2.56 17.14
N ALA A 150 -6.37 -2.18 18.28
CA ALA A 150 -5.91 -1.03 19.05
C ALA A 150 -4.45 -1.24 19.53
N SER A 151 -4.14 -2.42 20.08
CA SER A 151 -2.78 -2.79 20.49
C SER A 151 -1.78 -2.76 19.34
N GLU A 152 -2.10 -3.39 18.20
CA GLU A 152 -1.22 -3.40 17.03
C GLU A 152 -1.01 -2.01 16.42
N ARG A 153 -2.05 -1.17 16.43
CA ARG A 153 -1.93 0.24 16.01
C ARG A 153 -1.03 1.03 16.94
N GLN A 154 -1.15 0.83 18.26
CA GLN A 154 -0.30 1.48 19.23
C GLN A 154 1.16 1.08 19.08
N ASP A 155 1.43 -0.20 18.86
CA ASP A 155 2.78 -0.71 18.57
C ASP A 155 3.35 -0.15 17.26
N GLU A 156 2.53 -0.02 16.24
CA GLU A 156 2.93 0.59 14.96
C GLU A 156 3.26 2.07 15.13
N MET A 157 2.44 2.82 15.86
CA MET A 157 2.69 4.21 16.21
C MET A 157 3.98 4.36 17.03
N ALA A 158 4.20 3.46 18.00
CA ALA A 158 5.40 3.46 18.83
C ALA A 158 6.66 3.22 18.00
N ARG A 159 6.65 2.25 17.09
CA ARG A 159 7.76 2.00 16.17
C ARG A 159 8.04 3.20 15.26
N ALA A 160 6.99 3.82 14.71
CA ALA A 160 7.12 4.97 13.83
C ALA A 160 7.69 6.20 14.58
N LEU A 161 7.21 6.46 15.81
CA LEU A 161 7.73 7.55 16.65
C LEU A 161 9.18 7.28 17.08
N ASP A 162 9.51 6.04 17.47
CA ASP A 162 10.88 5.66 17.83
C ASP A 162 11.84 5.87 16.65
N SER A 163 11.44 5.46 15.44
CA SER A 163 12.21 5.69 14.21
C SER A 163 12.41 7.18 13.94
N LEU A 164 11.37 8.00 14.05
CA LEU A 164 11.50 9.45 13.90
C LEU A 164 12.44 10.08 14.92
N LEU A 165 12.36 9.65 16.20
CA LEU A 165 13.22 10.16 17.26
C LEU A 165 14.66 9.65 17.16
N ALA A 166 14.86 8.47 16.57
CA ALA A 166 16.17 7.88 16.33
C ALA A 166 16.87 8.49 15.11
N SER A 167 16.10 8.98 14.16
CA SER A 167 16.65 9.48 12.89
C SER A 167 17.48 10.75 13.10
N GLU A 168 18.68 10.75 12.54
CA GLU A 168 19.56 11.94 12.52
C GLU A 168 19.17 12.93 11.42
N HIS A 169 18.48 12.46 10.41
CA HIS A 169 18.15 13.18 9.19
C HIS A 169 16.64 13.15 8.94
N LEU A 170 15.95 14.22 9.35
CA LEU A 170 14.51 14.37 9.16
C LEU A 170 14.21 15.61 8.31
N ALA A 171 13.56 15.43 7.19
CA ALA A 171 13.03 16.48 6.33
C ALA A 171 11.51 16.63 6.48
N GLY A 172 10.95 17.64 5.80
CA GLY A 172 9.56 18.04 5.97
C GLY A 172 9.37 18.98 7.17
N ARG A 173 8.23 19.66 7.24
CA ARG A 173 7.97 20.65 8.29
C ARG A 173 7.98 20.02 9.69
N MET A 174 7.32 18.88 9.84
CA MET A 174 7.33 18.13 11.09
C MET A 174 8.69 17.53 11.39
N GLY A 175 9.40 17.02 10.37
CA GLY A 175 10.74 16.48 10.53
C GLY A 175 11.72 17.51 11.07
N THR A 176 11.70 18.73 10.53
CA THR A 176 12.51 19.87 11.04
C THR A 176 12.16 20.22 12.49
N HIS A 177 10.87 20.20 12.82
CA HIS A 177 10.42 20.49 14.19
C HIS A 177 10.89 19.41 15.19
N ILE A 178 10.80 18.13 14.81
CA ILE A 178 11.29 17.01 15.62
C ILE A 178 12.81 17.09 15.77
N ALA A 179 13.55 17.32 14.68
CA ALA A 179 15.00 17.42 14.69
C ALA A 179 15.51 18.52 15.62
N ALA A 180 14.88 19.69 15.59
CA ALA A 180 15.22 20.82 16.47
C ALA A 180 15.00 20.49 17.96
N ARG A 181 13.96 19.72 18.29
CA ARG A 181 13.70 19.27 19.66
C ARG A 181 14.60 18.12 20.08
N ASN A 182 14.92 17.20 19.17
CA ASN A 182 15.80 16.08 19.42
C ASN A 182 17.24 16.49 19.72
N GLN A 183 17.71 17.63 19.23
CA GLN A 183 19.05 18.14 19.60
C GLN A 183 19.20 18.31 21.12
N ARG A 184 18.12 18.60 21.82
CA ARG A 184 18.11 18.67 23.30
C ARG A 184 18.13 17.31 23.97
N PHE A 185 17.71 16.24 23.27
CA PHE A 185 17.66 14.86 23.75
C PHE A 185 18.91 14.05 23.37
N ARG A 186 19.63 14.46 22.33
CA ARG A 186 20.84 13.79 21.85
C ARG A 186 21.93 13.85 22.91
N GLY A 187 22.31 12.69 23.40
CA GLY A 187 23.40 12.51 24.35
C GLY A 187 23.01 12.07 25.77
N ARG A 188 21.72 11.96 26.10
CA ARG A 188 21.27 11.56 27.44
C ARG A 188 20.43 10.28 27.51
N ALA A 189 19.93 9.77 26.39
CA ALA A 189 19.01 8.64 26.43
C ALA A 189 19.46 7.51 25.49
N GLY A 190 19.83 6.38 26.07
CA GLY A 190 19.96 5.11 25.34
C GLY A 190 18.62 4.69 24.71
N SER A 191 18.66 3.68 23.83
CA SER A 191 17.47 3.20 23.09
C SER A 191 16.31 2.76 24.00
N GLU A 192 16.60 2.37 25.22
CA GLU A 192 15.61 1.92 26.20
C GLU A 192 14.83 3.10 26.81
N VAL A 193 15.53 4.16 27.20
CA VAL A 193 14.90 5.40 27.71
C VAL A 193 14.05 6.07 26.63
N ARG A 194 14.50 6.00 25.38
CA ARG A 194 13.71 6.53 24.24
C ARG A 194 12.41 5.74 24.05
N ARG A 195 12.45 4.41 24.13
CA ARG A 195 11.25 3.54 24.02
C ARG A 195 10.27 3.79 25.18
N GLU A 196 10.78 3.99 26.38
CA GLU A 196 9.95 4.33 27.54
C GLU A 196 9.27 5.71 27.35
N TYR A 197 10.02 6.71 26.88
CA TYR A 197 9.47 8.02 26.53
C TYR A 197 8.40 7.92 25.44
N VAL A 198 8.63 7.12 24.39
CA VAL A 198 7.65 6.88 23.31
C VAL A 198 6.36 6.29 23.87
N ARG A 199 6.45 5.29 24.74
CA ARG A 199 5.26 4.69 25.38
C ARG A 199 4.51 5.73 26.21
N MET A 200 5.21 6.49 27.04
CA MET A 200 4.62 7.53 27.86
C MET A 200 3.87 8.55 27.00
N VAL A 201 4.50 9.09 25.96
CA VAL A 201 3.88 10.07 25.06
C VAL A 201 2.61 9.53 24.41
N LEU A 202 2.64 8.30 23.90
CA LEU A 202 1.48 7.69 23.25
C LEU A 202 0.36 7.32 24.21
N THR A 203 0.66 7.14 25.51
CA THR A 203 -0.34 6.82 26.54
C THR A 203 -0.97 8.09 27.13
N GLU A 204 -0.18 9.15 27.28
CA GLU A 204 -0.61 10.38 27.95
C GLU A 204 -1.12 11.47 27.00
N THR A 205 -0.99 11.26 25.68
CA THR A 205 -1.42 12.23 24.68
C THR A 205 -2.26 11.59 23.58
N ASP A 206 -3.17 12.34 22.99
CA ASP A 206 -3.96 11.94 21.82
C ASP A 206 -3.14 12.00 20.50
N LEU A 207 -1.83 11.72 20.59
CA LEU A 207 -0.96 11.79 19.44
C LEU A 207 -1.24 10.64 18.47
N THR A 208 -1.61 10.97 17.26
CA THR A 208 -1.82 10.01 16.18
C THR A 208 -0.67 10.06 15.19
N ILE A 209 0.01 8.92 15.01
CA ILE A 209 1.11 8.77 14.06
C ILE A 209 0.70 7.76 12.99
N VAL A 210 0.84 8.15 11.74
CA VAL A 210 0.48 7.30 10.60
C VAL A 210 1.70 7.12 9.70
N PRO A 211 2.32 5.93 9.71
CA PRO A 211 3.39 5.61 8.79
C PRO A 211 2.85 5.38 7.37
N HIS A 212 3.61 5.86 6.39
CA HIS A 212 3.40 5.66 4.95
C HIS A 212 4.71 5.25 4.29
N GLU A 213 4.67 4.66 3.10
CA GLU A 213 5.87 4.38 2.30
C GLU A 213 6.65 5.65 1.93
N TYR A 214 5.96 6.77 1.83
CA TYR A 214 6.51 8.05 1.41
C TYR A 214 6.91 8.96 2.57
N GLY A 215 6.63 8.60 3.82
CA GLY A 215 6.94 9.38 5.01
C GLY A 215 6.02 9.08 6.18
N VAL A 216 6.11 9.85 7.24
CA VAL A 216 5.33 9.68 8.46
C VAL A 216 4.49 10.92 8.72
N CYS A 217 3.21 10.75 8.97
CA CYS A 217 2.33 11.81 9.42
C CYS A 217 2.23 11.81 10.95
N VAL A 218 2.65 12.89 11.60
CA VAL A 218 2.34 13.18 12.99
C VAL A 218 1.10 14.07 12.98
N TYR A 219 -0.07 13.43 13.08
CA TYR A 219 -1.34 14.09 12.82
C TYR A 219 -1.68 15.12 13.90
N GLN A 220 -2.01 16.32 13.45
CA GLN A 220 -2.59 17.41 14.23
C GLN A 220 -3.74 17.99 13.42
N GLU A 221 -4.90 18.06 14.00
CA GLU A 221 -6.13 18.46 13.31
C GLU A 221 -6.06 19.88 12.76
N GLU A 222 -5.52 20.81 13.55
CA GLU A 222 -5.45 22.24 13.23
C GLU A 222 -4.59 22.54 12.00
N THR A 223 -3.60 21.69 11.73
CA THR A 223 -2.63 21.86 10.64
C THR A 223 -2.80 20.86 9.50
N ALA A 224 -3.74 19.92 9.67
CA ALA A 224 -3.95 18.84 8.72
C ALA A 224 -4.64 19.31 7.43
N ARG A 225 -3.96 19.17 6.29
CA ARG A 225 -4.53 19.49 4.97
C ARG A 225 -5.57 18.47 4.49
N CYS A 226 -5.61 17.28 5.09
CA CYS A 226 -6.52 16.20 4.74
C CYS A 226 -7.88 16.28 5.48
N GLY A 227 -8.06 17.21 6.42
CA GLY A 227 -9.25 17.31 7.26
C GLY A 227 -9.55 16.02 8.04
N GLY A 228 -8.52 15.30 8.50
CA GLY A 228 -8.65 14.03 9.22
C GLY A 228 -9.02 12.81 8.38
N LYS A 229 -9.30 12.99 7.08
CA LYS A 229 -9.69 11.90 6.18
C LYS A 229 -8.48 11.40 5.38
N LEU A 230 -7.49 10.86 6.07
CA LEU A 230 -6.22 10.33 5.51
C LEU A 230 -6.36 9.47 4.24
N SER A 231 -7.54 8.92 3.99
CA SER A 231 -7.80 8.02 2.87
C SER A 231 -8.25 8.69 1.58
N ARG A 232 -8.54 9.98 1.61
CA ARG A 232 -9.15 10.68 0.47
C ARG A 232 -8.25 11.77 -0.15
N VAL A 233 -7.14 12.04 0.48
CA VAL A 233 -6.23 13.10 0.03
C VAL A 233 -5.04 12.48 -0.68
N GLY A 234 -4.69 13.04 -1.82
CA GLY A 234 -3.54 12.58 -2.60
C GLY A 234 -2.22 12.86 -1.90
N LEU A 235 -1.18 12.17 -2.36
CA LEU A 235 0.20 12.29 -1.89
C LEU A 235 0.68 13.76 -1.82
N SER A 236 0.31 14.57 -2.81
CA SER A 236 0.64 15.99 -2.93
C SER A 236 0.20 16.84 -1.74
N ALA A 237 -0.89 16.49 -1.08
CA ALA A 237 -1.30 17.18 0.13
C ALA A 237 -0.38 16.88 1.32
N CYS A 238 0.16 15.66 1.40
CA CYS A 238 1.05 15.23 2.48
C CYS A 238 2.43 15.85 2.37
N ALA A 239 3.07 15.82 1.21
CA ALA A 239 4.45 16.31 1.03
C ALA A 239 4.63 17.78 1.37
N SER A 240 3.57 18.60 1.25
CA SER A 240 3.55 20.01 1.64
C SER A 240 2.89 20.28 3.01
N CYS A 241 2.42 19.24 3.72
CA CYS A 241 1.72 19.35 4.99
C CYS A 241 2.66 19.67 6.16
N ALA A 242 2.16 20.45 7.14
CA ALA A 242 2.89 20.73 8.37
C ALA A 242 3.14 19.49 9.23
N ASN A 243 2.26 18.49 9.11
CA ASN A 243 2.28 17.25 9.89
C ASN A 243 3.17 16.16 9.29
N PHE A 244 3.84 16.44 8.18
CA PHE A 244 4.59 15.45 7.42
C PHE A 244 6.08 15.50 7.74
N ALA A 245 6.64 14.33 8.07
CA ALA A 245 8.05 14.08 8.24
C ALA A 245 8.53 13.02 7.25
N VAL A 246 9.73 13.18 6.72
CA VAL A 246 10.37 12.23 5.82
C VAL A 246 11.82 12.00 6.23
N ALA A 247 12.28 10.77 6.13
CA ALA A 247 13.63 10.35 6.46
C ALA A 247 14.27 9.66 5.24
N PRO A 248 15.59 9.42 5.22
CA PRO A 248 16.30 8.79 4.10
C PRO A 248 15.73 7.46 3.66
N GLU A 249 15.14 6.69 4.55
CA GLU A 249 14.49 5.41 4.27
C GLU A 249 13.31 5.51 3.28
N HIS A 250 12.74 6.70 3.12
CA HIS A 250 11.65 6.95 2.16
C HIS A 250 12.14 7.35 0.77
N THR A 251 13.45 7.54 0.58
CA THR A 251 14.06 7.92 -0.71
C THR A 251 13.63 7.00 -1.86
N PRO A 252 13.63 5.65 -1.71
CA PRO A 252 13.27 4.77 -2.81
C PRO A 252 11.84 4.97 -3.33
N PHE A 253 10.91 5.37 -2.47
CA PHE A 253 9.55 5.71 -2.91
C PHE A 253 9.56 6.96 -3.79
N TRP A 254 10.21 8.03 -3.35
CA TRP A 254 10.21 9.31 -4.06
C TRP A 254 10.97 9.24 -5.39
N GLU A 255 12.04 8.43 -5.47
CA GLU A 255 12.74 8.15 -6.72
C GLU A 255 11.86 7.44 -7.74
N ARG A 256 11.17 6.37 -7.31
CA ARG A 256 10.19 5.68 -8.18
C ARG A 256 9.06 6.61 -8.61
N HIS A 257 8.56 7.43 -7.70
CA HIS A 257 7.47 8.37 -7.96
C HIS A 257 7.86 9.42 -9.00
N ARG A 258 9.08 9.98 -8.88
CA ARG A 258 9.66 10.90 -9.87
C ARG A 258 9.83 10.24 -11.23
N ALA A 259 10.47 9.07 -11.26
CA ALA A 259 10.72 8.34 -12.49
C ALA A 259 9.41 7.97 -13.22
N ALA A 260 8.38 7.62 -12.47
CA ALA A 260 7.05 7.36 -12.98
C ALA A 260 6.41 8.61 -13.59
N GLY A 261 6.49 9.74 -12.90
CA GLY A 261 5.98 11.02 -13.39
C GLY A 261 6.66 11.45 -14.68
N LEU A 262 7.99 11.31 -14.77
CA LEU A 262 8.75 11.66 -15.97
C LEU A 262 8.35 10.79 -17.18
N ARG A 263 8.21 9.48 -17.01
CA ARG A 263 7.77 8.57 -18.10
C ARG A 263 6.37 8.93 -18.58
N LEU A 264 5.42 9.09 -17.65
CA LEU A 264 4.05 9.47 -18.01
C LEU A 264 3.97 10.85 -18.67
N LEU A 265 4.84 11.77 -18.28
CA LEU A 265 4.94 13.09 -18.90
C LEU A 265 5.41 12.97 -20.35
N ASP A 266 6.43 12.14 -20.62
CA ASP A 266 6.93 11.84 -21.95
C ASP A 266 5.84 11.24 -22.84
N ASP A 267 5.09 10.26 -22.32
CA ASP A 267 3.97 9.60 -23.02
C ASP A 267 2.86 10.56 -23.45
N VAL A 268 2.66 11.66 -22.74
CA VAL A 268 1.57 12.63 -23.02
C VAL A 268 2.05 13.95 -23.62
N MET A 269 3.38 14.13 -23.82
CA MET A 269 3.96 15.41 -24.25
C MET A 269 3.37 15.90 -25.57
N ASP A 270 3.29 15.02 -26.56
CA ASP A 270 2.86 15.36 -27.92
C ASP A 270 1.37 15.08 -28.18
N LEU A 271 0.63 14.64 -27.17
CA LEU A 271 -0.79 14.32 -27.32
C LEU A 271 -1.65 15.60 -27.21
N PRO A 272 -2.47 15.95 -28.22
CA PRO A 272 -3.35 17.11 -28.15
C PRO A 272 -4.42 16.95 -27.06
N GLY A 273 -4.83 18.06 -26.43
CA GLY A 273 -5.89 18.07 -25.43
C GLY A 273 -5.50 17.45 -24.08
N ARG A 274 -4.20 17.29 -23.81
CA ARG A 274 -3.68 16.71 -22.56
C ARG A 274 -2.99 17.72 -21.65
N GLU A 275 -3.26 19.02 -21.82
CA GLU A 275 -2.62 20.11 -21.05
C GLU A 275 -2.75 19.93 -19.55
N GLY A 276 -3.96 19.63 -19.04
CA GLY A 276 -4.19 19.38 -17.62
C GLY A 276 -3.45 18.15 -17.08
N ALA A 277 -3.31 17.11 -17.90
CA ALA A 277 -2.53 15.92 -17.51
C ALA A 277 -1.04 16.27 -17.43
N ARG A 278 -0.50 17.02 -18.39
CA ARG A 278 0.89 17.50 -18.36
C ARG A 278 1.18 18.37 -17.16
N GLU A 279 0.29 19.29 -16.80
CA GLU A 279 0.42 20.14 -15.63
C GLU A 279 0.44 19.32 -14.34
N ALA A 280 -0.49 18.38 -14.19
CA ALA A 280 -0.56 17.49 -13.02
C ALA A 280 0.71 16.62 -12.88
N LEU A 281 1.23 16.09 -14.00
CA LEU A 281 2.44 15.27 -13.99
C LEU A 281 3.70 16.10 -13.69
N ARG A 282 3.80 17.31 -14.20
CA ARG A 282 4.88 18.24 -13.83
C ARG A 282 4.85 18.57 -12.34
N ALA A 283 3.66 18.81 -11.80
CA ALA A 283 3.50 19.06 -10.36
C ALA A 283 3.95 17.85 -9.53
N MET A 284 3.60 16.63 -9.97
CA MET A 284 4.03 15.37 -9.34
C MET A 284 5.56 15.22 -9.35
N VAL A 285 6.22 15.49 -10.47
CA VAL A 285 7.69 15.42 -10.60
C VAL A 285 8.36 16.45 -9.71
N ASN A 286 7.93 17.70 -9.77
CA ASN A 286 8.48 18.80 -8.97
C ASN A 286 8.34 18.54 -7.46
N GLU A 287 7.25 17.95 -7.04
CA GLU A 287 7.03 17.55 -5.65
C GLU A 287 8.03 16.49 -5.21
N ALA A 288 8.20 15.43 -6.00
CA ALA A 288 9.17 14.38 -5.72
C ALA A 288 10.61 14.93 -5.65
N GLU A 289 10.99 15.76 -6.60
CA GLU A 289 12.30 16.42 -6.63
C GLU A 289 12.52 17.32 -5.41
N THR A 290 11.49 18.04 -4.99
CA THR A 290 11.55 18.89 -3.78
C THR A 290 11.81 18.05 -2.53
N VAL A 291 11.14 16.90 -2.38
CA VAL A 291 11.36 16.01 -1.24
C VAL A 291 12.74 15.36 -1.29
N LEU A 292 13.13 14.84 -2.45
CA LEU A 292 14.45 14.24 -2.65
C LEU A 292 15.59 15.22 -2.36
N ALA A 293 15.48 16.45 -2.84
CA ALA A 293 16.47 17.50 -2.57
C ALA A 293 16.55 17.86 -1.07
N ARG A 294 15.42 17.82 -0.35
CA ARG A 294 15.42 18.02 1.12
C ARG A 294 16.13 16.89 1.85
N ILE A 295 15.89 15.63 1.45
CA ILE A 295 16.56 14.46 2.04
C ILE A 295 18.07 14.53 1.74
N ALA A 296 18.46 14.79 0.50
CA ALA A 296 19.85 14.84 0.07
C ALA A 296 20.67 15.89 0.84
N ARG A 297 20.11 17.10 1.07
CA ARG A 297 20.76 18.15 1.87
C ARG A 297 21.04 17.72 3.31
N LEU A 298 20.16 16.91 3.90
CA LEU A 298 20.35 16.43 5.27
C LEU A 298 21.44 15.37 5.37
N VAL A 299 21.57 14.52 4.34
CA VAL A 299 22.57 13.45 4.30
C VAL A 299 23.94 13.99 3.89
N GLY A 300 23.96 15.03 3.04
CA GLY A 300 25.19 15.66 2.53
C GLY A 300 25.91 16.61 3.50
N GLY A 301 25.31 16.96 4.65
CA GLY A 301 25.99 17.72 5.68
C GLY A 301 26.15 19.22 5.39
N GLU A 302 25.34 19.82 4.48
CA GLU A 302 25.25 21.26 4.23
C GLU A 302 24.08 21.91 4.93
#